data_6b770f7040a9c892e70d2e60365588bf
#
_entry.id   6b770f7040a9c892e70d2e60365588bf
#
_cell.length_a   1.000
_cell.length_b   1.000
_cell.length_c   1.000
_cell.angle_alpha   90.00
_cell.angle_beta   90.00
_cell.angle_gamma   90.00
#
_symmetry.space_group_name_H-M   'P 1'
#
loop_
_entity.id
_entity.type
_entity.pdbx_description
1 polymer ?
#
loop_
_entity_poly.entity_id
_entity_poly.type
_entity_poly.pdbx_seq_one_letter_code
_entity_poly.pdbx_strand_id
1 'polypeptide(L)'
;LFPENFSAQIRLADWYYIQGMLDESLITYEVAENLDSGNPVVQARLGRIYADKNQNKKAQAALEKAIKLNSKDAESHYQLGKLVSSEEKWGRAQSLLSNAIALDAKQAAFHYELGKVLLGRGNIELAQEKFKTALGLEPQNSNFIMGLALALVEKKNLDQALNILLPVSKKEAKNSEIFMAICNVYTKKGYFTAATGYCEKSLELKAGNYETMNRLAWLYAKKSSNLPKAFELSSQTLKAFPSRPEFIDTLSEILYVQGESDKAMAKIQEAINLVPNNPYYKQQLWKFKNVKPKPPA
;
A
#
# COMPACT_ATOMS: atom_id res chain seq x y z
N LEU A 1 39.85 -1.54 16.24
CA LEU A 1 38.69 -0.64 16.28
C LEU A 1 38.85 0.27 17.49
N PHE A 2 38.80 1.58 17.27
CA PHE A 2 38.84 2.57 18.35
C PHE A 2 37.41 2.84 18.81
N PRO A 3 36.88 2.24 19.88
CA PRO A 3 35.50 2.34 20.29
C PRO A 3 35.08 3.78 20.64
N GLU A 4 36.02 4.63 20.97
CA GLU A 4 35.81 6.04 21.32
C GLU A 4 35.85 6.99 20.11
N ASN A 5 36.11 6.49 18.91
CA ASN A 5 36.13 7.34 17.70
C ASN A 5 34.74 7.45 17.10
N PHE A 6 34.09 8.58 17.38
CA PHE A 6 32.74 8.90 16.90
C PHE A 6 32.57 8.72 15.38
N SER A 7 33.51 9.25 14.60
CA SER A 7 33.43 9.14 13.13
C SER A 7 33.58 7.71 12.62
N ALA A 8 34.42 6.90 13.31
CA ALA A 8 34.55 5.49 12.97
C ALA A 8 33.29 4.69 13.31
N GLN A 9 32.61 5.00 14.42
CA GLN A 9 31.36 4.36 14.81
C GLN A 9 30.26 4.66 13.79
N ILE A 10 30.10 5.91 13.34
CA ILE A 10 29.12 6.27 12.31
C ILE A 10 29.37 5.50 11.01
N ARG A 11 30.63 5.47 10.52
CA ARG A 11 30.97 4.76 9.28
C ARG A 11 30.71 3.26 9.38
N LEU A 12 31.02 2.66 10.53
CA LEU A 12 30.77 1.25 10.77
C LEU A 12 29.25 0.96 10.82
N ALA A 13 28.49 1.80 11.50
CA ALA A 13 27.04 1.68 11.59
C ALA A 13 26.36 1.84 10.22
N ASP A 14 26.81 2.84 9.40
CA ASP A 14 26.35 3.00 8.02
C ASP A 14 26.67 1.75 7.18
N TRP A 15 27.86 1.19 7.33
CA TRP A 15 28.23 -0.03 6.61
C TRP A 15 27.33 -1.20 6.99
N TYR A 16 27.09 -1.44 8.29
CA TYR A 16 26.14 -2.46 8.74
C TYR A 16 24.74 -2.24 8.16
N TYR A 17 24.28 -0.99 8.14
CA TYR A 17 22.99 -0.65 7.57
C TYR A 17 22.89 -1.02 6.07
N ILE A 18 23.92 -0.69 5.28
CA ILE A 18 23.99 -1.01 3.85
C ILE A 18 24.01 -2.54 3.61
N GLN A 19 24.62 -3.31 4.51
CA GLN A 19 24.62 -4.77 4.45
C GLN A 19 23.28 -5.40 4.93
N GLY A 20 22.33 -4.60 5.38
CA GLY A 20 21.06 -5.09 5.93
C GLY A 20 21.16 -5.65 7.35
N MET A 21 22.30 -5.47 8.00
CA MET A 21 22.60 -5.91 9.38
C MET A 21 22.03 -4.85 10.36
N LEU A 22 20.70 -4.82 10.48
CA LEU A 22 20.00 -3.74 11.20
C LEU A 22 20.26 -3.74 12.70
N ASP A 23 20.48 -4.90 13.32
CA ASP A 23 20.77 -5.01 14.75
C ASP A 23 22.16 -4.48 15.09
N GLU A 24 23.17 -4.87 14.31
CA GLU A 24 24.54 -4.39 14.48
C GLU A 24 24.64 -2.89 14.18
N SER A 25 23.94 -2.43 13.16
CA SER A 25 23.85 -1.01 12.85
C SER A 25 23.24 -0.23 14.02
N LEU A 26 22.13 -0.73 14.60
CA LEU A 26 21.48 -0.09 15.73
C LEU A 26 22.42 0.02 16.93
N ILE A 27 23.02 -1.09 17.35
CA ILE A 27 23.96 -1.12 18.49
C ILE A 27 25.11 -0.12 18.26
N THR A 28 25.66 -0.10 17.05
CA THR A 28 26.79 0.78 16.72
C THR A 28 26.40 2.27 16.74
N TYR A 29 25.17 2.60 16.27
CA TYR A 29 24.66 3.97 16.38
C TYR A 29 24.29 4.37 17.82
N GLU A 30 23.85 3.44 18.67
CA GLU A 30 23.64 3.70 20.10
C GLU A 30 24.96 3.99 20.81
N VAL A 31 26.06 3.33 20.42
CA VAL A 31 27.43 3.69 20.88
C VAL A 31 27.80 5.11 20.42
N ALA A 32 27.52 5.46 19.15
CA ALA A 32 27.77 6.82 18.65
C ALA A 32 26.91 7.87 19.36
N GLU A 33 25.66 7.56 19.70
CA GLU A 33 24.79 8.44 20.49
C GLU A 33 25.34 8.70 21.89
N ASN A 34 25.89 7.68 22.53
CA ASN A 34 26.54 7.84 23.85
C ASN A 34 27.79 8.74 23.80
N LEU A 35 28.49 8.76 22.66
CA LEU A 35 29.67 9.62 22.47
C LEU A 35 29.26 11.08 22.15
N ASP A 36 28.17 11.28 21.40
CA ASP A 36 27.61 12.61 21.07
C ASP A 36 26.09 12.53 20.95
N SER A 37 25.40 12.71 22.08
CA SER A 37 23.95 12.65 22.16
C SER A 37 23.23 13.81 21.46
N GLY A 38 23.96 14.88 21.13
CA GLY A 38 23.48 16.08 20.44
C GLY A 38 23.61 16.02 18.92
N ASN A 39 24.11 14.94 18.36
CA ASN A 39 24.38 14.87 16.94
C ASN A 39 23.10 14.59 16.11
N PRO A 40 22.67 15.51 15.23
CA PRO A 40 21.45 15.35 14.44
C PRO A 40 21.54 14.15 13.47
N VAL A 41 22.73 13.85 12.93
CA VAL A 41 22.91 12.74 11.97
C VAL A 41 22.67 11.41 12.66
N VAL A 42 23.20 11.22 13.86
CA VAL A 42 22.98 9.99 14.65
C VAL A 42 21.50 9.81 14.94
N GLN A 43 20.79 10.87 15.36
CA GLN A 43 19.34 10.80 15.63
C GLN A 43 18.54 10.48 14.37
N ALA A 44 18.88 11.06 13.23
CA ALA A 44 18.25 10.75 11.94
C ALA A 44 18.44 9.29 11.54
N ARG A 45 19.66 8.75 11.69
CA ARG A 45 19.97 7.35 11.38
C ARG A 45 19.27 6.37 12.33
N LEU A 46 19.31 6.63 13.63
CA LEU A 46 18.57 5.84 14.63
C LEU A 46 17.06 5.83 14.30
N GLY A 47 16.50 6.99 13.99
CA GLY A 47 15.11 7.10 13.61
C GLY A 47 14.73 6.24 12.39
N ARG A 48 15.60 6.23 11.37
CA ARG A 48 15.42 5.39 10.18
C ARG A 48 15.49 3.89 10.52
N ILE A 49 16.52 3.47 11.27
CA ILE A 49 16.69 2.06 11.67
C ILE A 49 15.51 1.59 12.52
N TYR A 50 15.07 2.39 13.49
CA TYR A 50 13.89 2.06 14.29
C TYR A 50 12.63 1.90 13.43
N ALA A 51 12.45 2.74 12.39
CA ALA A 51 11.34 2.62 11.44
C ALA A 51 11.43 1.30 10.65
N ASP A 52 12.60 0.96 10.12
CA ASP A 52 12.84 -0.29 9.38
C ASP A 52 12.62 -1.54 10.26
N LYS A 53 12.85 -1.42 11.58
CA LYS A 53 12.56 -2.45 12.59
C LYS A 53 11.10 -2.40 13.11
N ASN A 54 10.22 -1.58 12.52
CA ASN A 54 8.83 -1.36 12.96
C ASN A 54 8.70 -0.87 14.42
N GLN A 55 9.73 -0.23 14.98
CA GLN A 55 9.72 0.38 16.30
C GLN A 55 9.24 1.84 16.21
N ASN A 56 8.01 2.04 15.74
CA ASN A 56 7.48 3.34 15.31
C ASN A 56 7.60 4.44 16.37
N LYS A 57 7.35 4.14 17.65
CA LYS A 57 7.46 5.14 18.74
C LYS A 57 8.90 5.65 18.92
N LYS A 58 9.88 4.74 18.88
CA LYS A 58 11.30 5.11 18.97
C LYS A 58 11.75 5.87 17.72
N ALA A 59 11.31 5.42 16.54
CA ALA A 59 11.58 6.09 15.27
C ALA A 59 11.08 7.54 15.30
N GLN A 60 9.83 7.76 15.72
CA GLN A 60 9.26 9.09 15.82
C GLN A 60 10.06 9.98 16.77
N ALA A 61 10.39 9.50 17.98
CA ALA A 61 11.14 10.28 18.95
C ALA A 61 12.53 10.70 18.44
N ALA A 62 13.25 9.76 17.80
CA ALA A 62 14.58 10.02 17.24
C ALA A 62 14.51 11.02 16.06
N LEU A 63 13.55 10.87 15.14
CA LEU A 63 13.38 11.80 14.00
C LEU A 63 12.95 13.19 14.46
N GLU A 64 12.07 13.30 15.48
CA GLU A 64 11.71 14.60 16.08
C GLU A 64 12.92 15.27 16.72
N LYS A 65 13.77 14.50 17.43
CA LYS A 65 15.02 15.00 18.00
C LYS A 65 15.99 15.44 16.89
N ALA A 66 16.11 14.68 15.81
CA ALA A 66 16.94 15.07 14.65
C ALA A 66 16.48 16.41 14.04
N ILE A 67 15.19 16.57 13.80
CA ILE A 67 14.61 17.81 13.25
C ILE A 67 14.80 18.99 14.22
N LYS A 68 14.68 18.76 15.53
CA LYS A 68 14.91 19.79 16.55
C LYS A 68 16.38 20.25 16.56
N LEU A 69 17.33 19.34 16.35
CA LEU A 69 18.76 19.63 16.30
C LEU A 69 19.17 20.25 14.96
N ASN A 70 18.56 19.79 13.86
CA ASN A 70 18.78 20.33 12.51
C ASN A 70 17.45 20.40 11.75
N SER A 71 16.79 21.55 11.79
CA SER A 71 15.52 21.77 11.11
C SER A 71 15.63 21.81 9.59
N LYS A 72 16.84 21.85 9.02
CA LYS A 72 17.11 21.86 7.57
C LYS A 72 17.43 20.47 7.00
N ASP A 73 17.31 19.42 7.80
CA ASP A 73 17.49 18.05 7.30
C ASP A 73 16.22 17.54 6.61
N ALA A 74 16.20 17.65 5.28
CA ALA A 74 15.07 17.24 4.44
C ALA A 74 14.72 15.74 4.64
N GLU A 75 15.73 14.90 4.81
CA GLU A 75 15.54 13.45 4.98
C GLU A 75 14.82 13.11 6.28
N SER A 76 15.14 13.76 7.39
CA SER A 76 14.41 13.56 8.66
C SER A 76 12.95 13.98 8.57
N HIS A 77 12.65 15.10 7.89
CA HIS A 77 11.28 15.51 7.62
C HIS A 77 10.54 14.48 6.76
N TYR A 78 11.18 13.96 5.72
CA TYR A 78 10.62 12.92 4.85
C TYR A 78 10.33 11.63 5.61
N GLN A 79 11.31 11.10 6.35
CA GLN A 79 11.16 9.85 7.09
C GLN A 79 10.06 9.96 8.17
N LEU A 80 10.01 11.07 8.90
CA LEU A 80 8.95 11.30 9.87
C LEU A 80 7.59 11.47 9.19
N GLY A 81 7.54 12.18 8.06
CA GLY A 81 6.32 12.33 7.26
C GLY A 81 5.76 10.99 6.78
N LYS A 82 6.62 10.11 6.29
CA LYS A 82 6.28 8.75 5.88
C LYS A 82 5.79 7.89 7.06
N LEU A 83 6.47 7.98 8.21
CA LEU A 83 6.09 7.26 9.42
C LEU A 83 4.69 7.66 9.90
N VAL A 84 4.42 8.96 10.06
CA VAL A 84 3.12 9.43 10.56
C VAL A 84 1.99 9.27 9.52
N SER A 85 2.35 9.16 8.23
CA SER A 85 1.41 8.79 7.16
C SER A 85 0.88 7.37 7.33
N SER A 86 1.72 6.41 7.75
CA SER A 86 1.29 5.04 8.03
C SER A 86 0.35 4.93 9.24
N GLU A 87 0.31 5.95 10.08
CA GLU A 87 -0.63 6.08 11.21
C GLU A 87 -1.89 6.91 10.83
N GLU A 88 -2.08 7.18 9.54
CA GLU A 88 -3.19 7.98 8.99
C GLU A 88 -3.27 9.42 9.54
N LYS A 89 -2.18 9.94 10.11
CA LYS A 89 -2.07 11.32 10.58
C LYS A 89 -1.79 12.27 9.42
N TRP A 90 -2.70 12.28 8.44
CA TRP A 90 -2.53 12.89 7.13
C TRP A 90 -2.12 14.37 7.15
N GLY A 91 -2.70 15.17 8.05
CA GLY A 91 -2.37 16.60 8.15
C GLY A 91 -0.92 16.84 8.56
N ARG A 92 -0.44 16.10 9.55
CA ARG A 92 0.95 16.16 10.00
C ARG A 92 1.92 15.63 8.95
N ALA A 93 1.57 14.51 8.32
CA ALA A 93 2.36 13.93 7.23
C ALA A 93 2.52 14.92 6.08
N GLN A 94 1.45 15.57 5.66
CA GLN A 94 1.50 16.59 4.61
C GLN A 94 2.45 17.75 4.95
N SER A 95 2.37 18.28 6.17
CA SER A 95 3.25 19.38 6.61
C SER A 95 4.72 18.96 6.56
N LEU A 96 5.05 17.79 7.10
CA LEU A 96 6.43 17.28 7.12
C LEU A 96 6.98 17.03 5.71
N LEU A 97 6.19 16.39 4.83
CA LEU A 97 6.60 16.13 3.45
C LEU A 97 6.71 17.42 2.63
N SER A 98 5.87 18.42 2.90
CA SER A 98 6.00 19.74 2.28
C SER A 98 7.28 20.44 2.72
N ASN A 99 7.67 20.34 3.99
CA ASN A 99 8.95 20.85 4.49
C ASN A 99 10.14 20.12 3.83
N ALA A 100 10.08 18.79 3.69
CA ALA A 100 11.12 18.05 2.99
C ALA A 100 11.30 18.52 1.54
N ILE A 101 10.20 18.74 0.81
CA ILE A 101 10.21 19.26 -0.56
C ILE A 101 10.74 20.71 -0.61
N ALA A 102 10.39 21.56 0.36
CA ALA A 102 10.89 22.92 0.43
C ALA A 102 12.41 22.98 0.65
N LEU A 103 12.96 22.00 1.36
CA LEU A 103 14.40 21.88 1.62
C LEU A 103 15.15 21.23 0.45
N ASP A 104 14.56 20.21 -0.19
CA ASP A 104 15.12 19.57 -1.40
C ASP A 104 13.99 19.13 -2.36
N ALA A 105 13.68 19.97 -3.33
CA ALA A 105 12.64 19.71 -4.31
C ALA A 105 13.01 18.68 -5.40
N LYS A 106 14.28 18.22 -5.45
CA LYS A 106 14.76 17.30 -6.50
C LYS A 106 14.59 15.83 -6.12
N GLN A 107 14.14 15.53 -4.91
CA GLN A 107 13.92 14.16 -4.45
C GLN A 107 12.54 13.66 -4.91
N ALA A 108 12.54 12.82 -5.91
CA ALA A 108 11.30 12.26 -6.47
C ALA A 108 10.44 11.53 -5.41
N ALA A 109 11.09 10.84 -4.49
CA ALA A 109 10.44 10.11 -3.39
C ALA A 109 9.61 11.03 -2.48
N PHE A 110 10.03 12.28 -2.26
CA PHE A 110 9.29 13.24 -1.42
C PHE A 110 7.95 13.61 -2.06
N HIS A 111 7.97 13.90 -3.36
CA HIS A 111 6.76 14.17 -4.13
C HIS A 111 5.83 12.96 -4.19
N TYR A 112 6.40 11.77 -4.38
CA TYR A 112 5.61 10.53 -4.40
C TYR A 112 4.89 10.28 -3.07
N GLU A 113 5.59 10.37 -1.94
CA GLU A 113 4.96 10.18 -0.62
C GLU A 113 3.92 11.28 -0.32
N LEU A 114 4.19 12.54 -0.70
CA LEU A 114 3.18 13.60 -0.58
C LEU A 114 1.95 13.29 -1.46
N GLY A 115 2.15 12.76 -2.66
CA GLY A 115 1.08 12.31 -3.53
C GLY A 115 0.20 11.25 -2.87
N LYS A 116 0.79 10.27 -2.18
CA LYS A 116 0.07 9.23 -1.42
C LYS A 116 -0.75 9.84 -0.28
N VAL A 117 -0.17 10.74 0.49
CA VAL A 117 -0.85 11.45 1.59
C VAL A 117 -2.05 12.26 1.07
N LEU A 118 -1.86 13.00 -0.02
CA LEU A 118 -2.92 13.77 -0.65
C LEU A 118 -4.05 12.89 -1.17
N LEU A 119 -3.71 11.73 -1.74
CA LEU A 119 -4.70 10.75 -2.19
C LEU A 119 -5.50 10.18 -1.02
N GLY A 120 -4.84 9.83 0.09
CA GLY A 120 -5.50 9.39 1.32
C GLY A 120 -6.44 10.44 1.93
N ARG A 121 -6.17 11.73 1.70
CA ARG A 121 -7.05 12.85 2.07
C ARG A 121 -8.16 13.13 1.07
N GLY A 122 -8.23 12.41 -0.05
CA GLY A 122 -9.19 12.67 -1.13
C GLY A 122 -8.83 13.84 -2.04
N ASN A 123 -7.64 14.43 -1.92
CA ASN A 123 -7.17 15.54 -2.76
C ASN A 123 -6.55 15.00 -4.05
N ILE A 124 -7.39 14.40 -4.91
CA ILE A 124 -6.95 13.59 -6.07
C ILE A 124 -6.16 14.43 -7.09
N GLU A 125 -6.58 15.67 -7.35
CA GLU A 125 -5.92 16.57 -8.31
C GLU A 125 -4.49 16.89 -7.89
N LEU A 126 -4.31 17.27 -6.63
CA LEU A 126 -2.99 17.57 -6.09
C LEU A 126 -2.11 16.31 -6.00
N ALA A 127 -2.70 15.16 -5.65
CA ALA A 127 -1.99 13.89 -5.67
C ALA A 127 -1.46 13.56 -7.06
N GLN A 128 -2.31 13.73 -8.10
CA GLN A 128 -1.92 13.51 -9.49
C GLN A 128 -0.77 14.45 -9.91
N GLU A 129 -0.80 15.72 -9.50
CA GLU A 129 0.28 16.67 -9.74
C GLU A 129 1.59 16.19 -9.13
N LYS A 130 1.57 15.78 -7.86
CA LYS A 130 2.77 15.33 -7.15
C LYS A 130 3.34 14.04 -7.74
N PHE A 131 2.49 13.07 -8.15
CA PHE A 131 2.95 11.89 -8.87
C PHE A 131 3.57 12.23 -10.23
N LYS A 132 3.01 13.18 -10.98
CA LYS A 132 3.61 13.66 -12.24
C LYS A 132 4.97 14.32 -12.01
N THR A 133 5.12 15.12 -10.94
CA THR A 133 6.40 15.71 -10.57
C THR A 133 7.43 14.63 -10.24
N ALA A 134 7.07 13.62 -9.45
CA ALA A 134 7.94 12.48 -9.15
C ALA A 134 8.37 11.76 -10.43
N LEU A 135 7.44 11.50 -11.36
CA LEU A 135 7.74 10.90 -12.67
C LEU A 135 8.57 11.79 -13.57
N GLY A 136 8.45 13.11 -13.48
CA GLY A 136 9.31 14.04 -14.20
C GLY A 136 10.78 13.94 -13.74
N LEU A 137 10.99 13.64 -12.47
CA LEU A 137 12.32 13.43 -11.89
C LEU A 137 12.87 12.02 -12.16
N GLU A 138 12.01 11.00 -12.09
CA GLU A 138 12.36 9.59 -12.34
C GLU A 138 11.32 8.92 -13.27
N PRO A 139 11.43 9.10 -14.61
CA PRO A 139 10.37 8.70 -15.55
C PRO A 139 10.11 7.19 -15.64
N GLN A 140 11.06 6.36 -15.22
CA GLN A 140 10.95 4.90 -15.34
C GLN A 140 10.61 4.20 -14.02
N ASN A 141 10.35 4.95 -12.95
CA ASN A 141 10.03 4.37 -11.66
C ASN A 141 8.59 3.83 -11.66
N SER A 142 8.46 2.51 -11.65
CA SER A 142 7.17 1.82 -11.71
C SER A 142 6.26 2.14 -10.52
N ASN A 143 6.82 2.38 -9.33
CA ASN A 143 6.03 2.78 -8.16
C ASN A 143 5.35 4.13 -8.38
N PHE A 144 6.04 5.07 -9.03
CA PHE A 144 5.48 6.39 -9.32
C PHE A 144 4.42 6.31 -10.42
N ILE A 145 4.63 5.44 -11.42
CA ILE A 145 3.63 5.14 -12.45
C ILE A 145 2.37 4.53 -11.80
N MET A 146 2.53 3.58 -10.88
CA MET A 146 1.40 2.99 -10.15
C MET A 146 0.68 4.02 -9.28
N GLY A 147 1.40 4.92 -8.61
CA GLY A 147 0.80 6.02 -7.85
C GLY A 147 -0.05 6.94 -8.73
N LEU A 148 0.48 7.33 -9.90
CA LEU A 148 -0.26 8.12 -10.88
C LEU A 148 -1.48 7.35 -11.42
N ALA A 149 -1.32 6.06 -11.72
CA ALA A 149 -2.43 5.23 -12.18
C ALA A 149 -3.54 5.14 -11.14
N LEU A 150 -3.20 5.01 -9.86
CA LEU A 150 -4.18 5.01 -8.77
C LEU A 150 -4.96 6.33 -8.70
N ALA A 151 -4.28 7.48 -8.78
CA ALA A 151 -4.94 8.78 -8.82
C ALA A 151 -5.87 8.93 -10.04
N LEU A 152 -5.45 8.42 -11.21
CA LEU A 152 -6.29 8.40 -12.42
C LEU A 152 -7.52 7.50 -12.25
N VAL A 153 -7.37 6.38 -11.57
CA VAL A 153 -8.49 5.46 -11.26
C VAL A 153 -9.51 6.13 -10.33
N GLU A 154 -9.06 6.82 -9.30
CA GLU A 154 -9.96 7.56 -8.40
C GLU A 154 -10.68 8.72 -9.14
N LYS A 155 -10.03 9.30 -10.12
CA LYS A 155 -10.61 10.32 -11.02
C LYS A 155 -11.52 9.71 -12.11
N LYS A 156 -11.69 8.39 -12.15
CA LYS A 156 -12.42 7.61 -13.18
C LYS A 156 -11.81 7.70 -14.59
N ASN A 157 -10.58 8.14 -14.72
CA ASN A 157 -9.83 8.18 -15.98
C ASN A 157 -9.16 6.82 -16.28
N LEU A 158 -9.99 5.78 -16.42
CA LEU A 158 -9.56 4.39 -16.47
C LEU A 158 -8.71 4.06 -17.71
N ASP A 159 -9.01 4.70 -18.86
CA ASP A 159 -8.22 4.50 -20.09
C ASP A 159 -6.83 5.08 -19.96
N GLN A 160 -6.68 6.26 -19.37
CA GLN A 160 -5.37 6.85 -19.11
C GLN A 160 -4.56 6.00 -18.14
N ALA A 161 -5.19 5.42 -17.10
CA ALA A 161 -4.52 4.50 -16.19
C ALA A 161 -3.98 3.27 -16.93
N LEU A 162 -4.75 2.65 -17.84
CA LEU A 162 -4.28 1.54 -18.65
C LEU A 162 -3.14 1.94 -19.59
N ASN A 163 -3.24 3.12 -20.23
CA ASN A 163 -2.22 3.60 -21.16
C ASN A 163 -0.83 3.74 -20.52
N ILE A 164 -0.77 4.06 -19.22
CA ILE A 164 0.51 4.14 -18.51
C ILE A 164 0.95 2.80 -17.90
N LEU A 165 0.01 1.91 -17.51
CA LEU A 165 0.34 0.63 -16.86
C LEU A 165 0.74 -0.46 -17.87
N LEU A 166 0.05 -0.56 -19.02
CA LEU A 166 0.27 -1.64 -19.99
C LEU A 166 1.70 -1.67 -20.58
N PRO A 167 2.33 -0.53 -20.93
CA PRO A 167 3.73 -0.56 -21.37
C PRO A 167 4.67 -1.06 -20.28
N VAL A 168 4.43 -0.67 -19.00
CA VAL A 168 5.28 -1.09 -17.87
C VAL A 168 5.13 -2.59 -17.62
N SER A 169 3.93 -3.15 -17.74
CA SER A 169 3.71 -4.60 -17.56
C SER A 169 4.46 -5.46 -18.59
N LYS A 170 4.72 -4.93 -19.77
CA LYS A 170 5.56 -5.61 -20.79
C LYS A 170 7.03 -5.55 -20.43
N LYS A 171 7.50 -4.42 -19.88
CA LYS A 171 8.90 -4.21 -19.48
C LYS A 171 9.22 -4.97 -18.19
N GLU A 172 8.32 -4.94 -17.23
CA GLU A 172 8.46 -5.56 -15.92
C GLU A 172 7.55 -6.79 -15.78
N ALA A 173 7.74 -7.77 -16.65
CA ALA A 173 6.88 -8.95 -16.76
C ALA A 173 6.85 -9.84 -15.50
N LYS A 174 7.72 -9.58 -14.51
CA LYS A 174 7.77 -10.27 -13.20
C LYS A 174 7.22 -9.43 -12.04
N ASN A 175 6.71 -8.23 -12.29
CA ASN A 175 6.17 -7.38 -11.25
C ASN A 175 4.67 -7.66 -11.02
N SER A 176 4.36 -8.47 -10.02
CA SER A 176 2.99 -8.88 -9.68
C SER A 176 2.06 -7.68 -9.37
N GLU A 177 2.59 -6.60 -8.81
CA GLU A 177 1.80 -5.43 -8.39
C GLU A 177 1.26 -4.65 -9.59
N ILE A 178 2.03 -4.57 -10.68
CA ILE A 178 1.56 -3.95 -11.93
C ILE A 178 0.39 -4.74 -12.52
N PHE A 179 0.47 -6.08 -12.55
CA PHE A 179 -0.62 -6.92 -13.04
C PHE A 179 -1.86 -6.80 -12.17
N MET A 180 -1.70 -6.70 -10.84
CA MET A 180 -2.80 -6.42 -9.93
C MET A 180 -3.42 -5.05 -10.20
N ALA A 181 -2.62 -4.00 -10.42
CA ALA A 181 -3.11 -2.67 -10.76
C ALA A 181 -3.94 -2.70 -12.05
N ILE A 182 -3.46 -3.37 -13.10
CA ILE A 182 -4.19 -3.52 -14.38
C ILE A 182 -5.48 -4.32 -14.16
N CYS A 183 -5.45 -5.41 -13.39
CA CYS A 183 -6.64 -6.17 -13.02
C CYS A 183 -7.71 -5.27 -12.36
N ASN A 184 -7.29 -4.43 -11.41
CA ASN A 184 -8.20 -3.49 -10.74
C ASN A 184 -8.82 -2.47 -11.72
N VAL A 185 -8.05 -1.95 -12.66
CA VAL A 185 -8.57 -1.02 -13.67
C VAL A 185 -9.59 -1.71 -14.59
N TYR A 186 -9.30 -2.89 -15.12
CA TYR A 186 -10.23 -3.65 -15.95
C TYR A 186 -11.48 -4.06 -15.17
N THR A 187 -11.34 -4.40 -13.88
CA THR A 187 -12.50 -4.67 -13.00
C THR A 187 -13.41 -3.45 -12.90
N LYS A 188 -12.85 -2.25 -12.66
CA LYS A 188 -13.63 -0.99 -12.60
C LYS A 188 -14.25 -0.63 -13.96
N LYS A 189 -13.65 -1.04 -15.08
CA LYS A 189 -14.23 -0.89 -16.43
C LYS A 189 -15.34 -1.92 -16.75
N GLY A 190 -15.51 -2.95 -15.92
CA GLY A 190 -16.45 -4.06 -16.18
C GLY A 190 -15.91 -5.10 -17.18
N TYR A 191 -14.65 -5.03 -17.59
CA TYR A 191 -14.03 -5.99 -18.51
C TYR A 191 -13.50 -7.20 -17.74
N PHE A 192 -14.41 -7.99 -17.18
CA PHE A 192 -14.12 -9.05 -16.22
C PHE A 192 -13.22 -10.16 -16.77
N THR A 193 -13.34 -10.49 -18.06
CA THR A 193 -12.47 -11.50 -18.70
C THR A 193 -11.00 -11.05 -18.72
N ALA A 194 -10.76 -9.81 -19.16
CA ALA A 194 -9.40 -9.24 -19.13
C ALA A 194 -8.88 -9.12 -17.70
N ALA A 195 -9.72 -8.61 -16.77
CA ALA A 195 -9.37 -8.51 -15.36
C ALA A 195 -8.95 -9.86 -14.77
N THR A 196 -9.70 -10.93 -15.04
CA THR A 196 -9.38 -12.29 -14.59
C THR A 196 -7.97 -12.70 -15.00
N GLY A 197 -7.62 -12.58 -16.29
CA GLY A 197 -6.29 -12.97 -16.78
C GLY A 197 -5.14 -12.17 -16.14
N TYR A 198 -5.35 -10.88 -15.89
CA TYR A 198 -4.33 -10.07 -15.20
C TYR A 198 -4.21 -10.40 -13.71
N CYS A 199 -5.31 -10.72 -13.03
CA CYS A 199 -5.27 -11.19 -11.65
C CYS A 199 -4.62 -12.57 -11.52
N GLU A 200 -4.92 -13.51 -12.43
CA GLU A 200 -4.25 -14.82 -12.50
C GLU A 200 -2.74 -14.65 -12.66
N LYS A 201 -2.31 -13.80 -13.61
CA LYS A 201 -0.90 -13.49 -13.82
C LYS A 201 -0.22 -12.90 -12.58
N SER A 202 -0.92 -12.02 -11.86
CA SER A 202 -0.40 -11.46 -10.59
C SER A 202 -0.19 -12.55 -9.55
N LEU A 203 -1.11 -13.51 -9.43
CA LEU A 203 -1.00 -14.62 -8.46
C LEU A 203 0.03 -15.66 -8.86
N GLU A 204 0.23 -15.93 -10.15
CA GLU A 204 1.34 -16.76 -10.64
C GLU A 204 2.70 -16.24 -10.16
N LEU A 205 2.86 -14.90 -10.16
CA LEU A 205 4.10 -14.26 -9.74
C LEU A 205 4.24 -14.14 -8.22
N LYS A 206 3.12 -13.99 -7.50
CA LYS A 206 3.08 -13.82 -6.04
C LYS A 206 1.82 -14.46 -5.45
N ALA A 207 1.89 -15.75 -5.19
CA ALA A 207 0.75 -16.58 -4.75
C ALA A 207 0.07 -16.13 -3.45
N GLY A 208 0.80 -15.51 -2.52
CA GLY A 208 0.30 -15.10 -1.20
C GLY A 208 -0.35 -13.73 -1.14
N ASN A 209 -0.71 -13.10 -2.25
CA ASN A 209 -1.37 -11.80 -2.25
C ASN A 209 -2.88 -11.96 -2.03
N TYR A 210 -3.32 -11.84 -0.78
CA TYR A 210 -4.73 -12.01 -0.38
C TYR A 210 -5.69 -11.01 -1.06
N GLU A 211 -5.24 -9.79 -1.37
CA GLU A 211 -6.05 -8.82 -2.12
C GLU A 211 -6.34 -9.32 -3.54
N THR A 212 -5.30 -9.80 -4.21
CA THR A 212 -5.44 -10.37 -5.56
C THR A 212 -6.27 -11.65 -5.52
N MET A 213 -6.08 -12.52 -4.52
CA MET A 213 -6.88 -13.73 -4.32
C MET A 213 -8.36 -13.39 -4.17
N ASN A 214 -8.69 -12.44 -3.30
CA ASN A 214 -10.07 -12.00 -3.11
C ASN A 214 -10.65 -11.38 -4.39
N ARG A 215 -9.88 -10.55 -5.09
CA ARG A 215 -10.32 -9.95 -6.35
C ARG A 215 -10.62 -11.02 -7.41
N LEU A 216 -9.73 -12.00 -7.55
CA LEU A 216 -9.91 -13.09 -8.50
C LEU A 216 -11.13 -13.96 -8.15
N ALA A 217 -11.32 -14.28 -6.87
CA ALA A 217 -12.48 -15.01 -6.39
C ALA A 217 -13.79 -14.28 -6.73
N TRP A 218 -13.83 -12.97 -6.51
CA TRP A 218 -14.96 -12.13 -6.86
C TRP A 218 -15.21 -12.10 -8.39
N LEU A 219 -14.15 -12.01 -9.20
CA LEU A 219 -14.25 -12.03 -10.67
C LEU A 219 -14.82 -13.36 -11.19
N TYR A 220 -14.40 -14.49 -10.62
CA TYR A 220 -14.96 -15.79 -10.95
C TYR A 220 -16.45 -15.86 -10.60
N ALA A 221 -16.85 -15.35 -9.44
CA ALA A 221 -18.26 -15.27 -9.05
C ALA A 221 -19.08 -14.40 -10.01
N LYS A 222 -18.58 -13.20 -10.37
CA LYS A 222 -19.26 -12.31 -11.33
C LYS A 222 -19.43 -12.89 -12.71
N LYS A 223 -18.52 -13.76 -13.12
CA LYS A 223 -18.59 -14.49 -14.40
C LYS A 223 -19.36 -15.79 -14.30
N SER A 224 -19.78 -16.20 -13.10
CA SER A 224 -20.30 -17.54 -12.81
C SER A 224 -19.37 -18.68 -13.33
N SER A 225 -18.07 -18.45 -13.28
CA SER A 225 -17.04 -19.36 -13.80
C SER A 225 -16.08 -19.80 -12.70
N ASN A 226 -15.57 -21.01 -12.80
CA ASN A 226 -14.57 -21.59 -11.86
C ASN A 226 -14.95 -21.38 -10.37
N LEU A 227 -16.23 -21.58 -10.03
CA LEU A 227 -16.76 -21.38 -8.68
C LEU A 227 -16.05 -22.20 -7.60
N PRO A 228 -15.59 -23.46 -7.85
CA PRO A 228 -14.80 -24.19 -6.86
C PRO A 228 -13.51 -23.44 -6.49
N LYS A 229 -12.77 -22.89 -7.48
CA LYS A 229 -11.56 -22.12 -7.23
C LYS A 229 -11.86 -20.78 -6.57
N ALA A 230 -12.97 -20.13 -6.93
CA ALA A 230 -13.44 -18.91 -6.25
C ALA A 230 -13.65 -19.15 -4.75
N PHE A 231 -14.34 -20.26 -4.41
CA PHE A 231 -14.60 -20.64 -3.03
C PHE A 231 -13.30 -20.95 -2.26
N GLU A 232 -12.38 -21.72 -2.88
CA GLU A 232 -11.07 -22.02 -2.30
C GLU A 232 -10.29 -20.74 -1.96
N LEU A 233 -10.13 -19.82 -2.94
CA LEU A 233 -9.41 -18.56 -2.76
C LEU A 233 -10.06 -17.68 -1.67
N SER A 234 -11.38 -17.55 -1.69
CA SER A 234 -12.12 -16.77 -0.70
C SER A 234 -12.02 -17.36 0.70
N SER A 235 -12.05 -18.71 0.82
CA SER A 235 -11.87 -19.39 2.11
C SER A 235 -10.47 -19.17 2.68
N GLN A 236 -9.43 -19.18 1.83
CA GLN A 236 -8.06 -18.88 2.24
C GLN A 236 -7.91 -17.43 2.73
N THR A 237 -8.53 -16.46 2.02
CA THR A 237 -8.48 -15.04 2.44
C THR A 237 -9.17 -14.83 3.78
N LEU A 238 -10.32 -15.45 4.01
CA LEU A 238 -11.05 -15.36 5.28
C LEU A 238 -10.37 -16.10 6.43
N LYS A 239 -9.68 -17.18 6.16
CA LYS A 239 -8.85 -17.86 7.18
C LYS A 239 -7.74 -16.94 7.69
N ALA A 240 -7.14 -16.15 6.81
CA ALA A 240 -6.08 -15.19 7.17
C ALA A 240 -6.63 -13.90 7.81
N PHE A 241 -7.81 -13.45 7.36
CA PHE A 241 -8.43 -12.18 7.77
C PHE A 241 -9.93 -12.37 8.01
N PRO A 242 -10.34 -13.01 9.11
CA PRO A 242 -11.73 -13.44 9.33
C PRO A 242 -12.72 -12.29 9.54
N SER A 243 -12.25 -11.12 9.96
CA SER A 243 -13.10 -9.94 10.23
C SER A 243 -13.00 -8.86 9.17
N ARG A 244 -12.61 -9.21 7.94
CA ARG A 244 -12.49 -8.24 6.85
C ARG A 244 -13.77 -8.22 6.01
N PRO A 245 -14.57 -7.13 6.06
CA PRO A 245 -15.91 -7.10 5.46
C PRO A 245 -15.91 -7.36 3.95
N GLU A 246 -14.89 -6.87 3.22
CA GLU A 246 -14.76 -7.06 1.78
C GLU A 246 -14.52 -8.54 1.40
N PHE A 247 -13.83 -9.29 2.27
CA PHE A 247 -13.58 -10.71 2.05
C PHE A 247 -14.83 -11.54 2.37
N ILE A 248 -15.57 -11.14 3.40
CA ILE A 248 -16.87 -11.74 3.75
C ILE A 248 -17.88 -11.52 2.62
N ASP A 249 -17.94 -10.31 2.04
CA ASP A 249 -18.81 -9.99 0.89
C ASP A 249 -18.49 -10.87 -0.31
N THR A 250 -17.20 -11.07 -0.62
CA THR A 250 -16.80 -11.93 -1.73
C THR A 250 -17.26 -13.38 -1.53
N LEU A 251 -17.12 -13.94 -0.33
CA LEU A 251 -17.62 -15.28 -0.05
C LEU A 251 -19.15 -15.33 -0.13
N SER A 252 -19.84 -14.31 0.36
CA SER A 252 -21.30 -14.21 0.28
C SER A 252 -21.78 -14.23 -1.18
N GLU A 253 -21.12 -13.46 -2.06
CA GLU A 253 -21.44 -13.45 -3.49
C GLU A 253 -21.20 -14.82 -4.15
N ILE A 254 -20.13 -15.53 -3.79
CA ILE A 254 -19.82 -16.87 -4.29
C ILE A 254 -20.92 -17.86 -3.88
N LEU A 255 -21.29 -17.89 -2.60
CA LEU A 255 -22.37 -18.75 -2.09
C LEU A 255 -23.70 -18.46 -2.78
N TYR A 256 -24.01 -17.17 -2.99
CA TYR A 256 -25.21 -16.75 -3.71
C TYR A 256 -25.23 -17.29 -5.16
N VAL A 257 -24.14 -17.15 -5.90
CA VAL A 257 -24.04 -17.64 -7.28
C VAL A 257 -24.10 -19.16 -7.36
N GLN A 258 -23.65 -19.87 -6.30
CA GLN A 258 -23.79 -21.32 -6.16
C GLN A 258 -25.24 -21.76 -5.82
N GLY A 259 -26.15 -20.82 -5.60
CA GLY A 259 -27.54 -21.12 -5.22
C GLY A 259 -27.76 -21.28 -3.71
N GLU A 260 -26.74 -21.09 -2.89
CA GLU A 260 -26.77 -21.23 -1.44
C GLU A 260 -27.21 -19.91 -0.76
N SER A 261 -28.40 -19.40 -1.15
CA SER A 261 -28.86 -18.06 -0.75
C SER A 261 -28.93 -17.87 0.78
N ASP A 262 -29.35 -18.88 1.53
CA ASP A 262 -29.42 -18.78 3.01
C ASP A 262 -28.03 -18.62 3.63
N LYS A 263 -27.03 -19.36 3.16
CA LYS A 263 -25.65 -19.20 3.61
C LYS A 263 -25.06 -17.85 3.19
N ALA A 264 -25.39 -17.38 1.98
CA ALA A 264 -24.96 -16.06 1.50
C ALA A 264 -25.53 -14.93 2.38
N MET A 265 -26.82 -15.03 2.75
CA MET A 265 -27.48 -14.07 3.64
C MET A 265 -26.85 -14.08 5.05
N ALA A 266 -26.58 -15.26 5.59
CA ALA A 266 -25.90 -15.37 6.89
C ALA A 266 -24.50 -14.73 6.86
N LYS A 267 -23.72 -14.98 5.80
CA LYS A 267 -22.38 -14.40 5.65
C LYS A 267 -22.40 -12.88 5.46
N ILE A 268 -23.25 -12.34 4.60
CA ILE A 268 -23.29 -10.86 4.42
C ILE A 268 -23.79 -10.14 5.68
N GLN A 269 -24.60 -10.82 6.52
CA GLN A 269 -24.98 -10.28 7.82
C GLN A 269 -23.78 -10.08 8.75
N GLU A 270 -22.76 -10.96 8.68
CA GLU A 270 -21.50 -10.77 9.43
C GLU A 270 -20.81 -9.46 9.00
N ALA A 271 -20.73 -9.18 7.68
CA ALA A 271 -20.16 -7.93 7.18
C ALA A 271 -20.97 -6.69 7.62
N ILE A 272 -22.30 -6.79 7.63
CA ILE A 272 -23.17 -5.73 8.15
C ILE A 272 -22.91 -5.47 9.65
N ASN A 273 -22.72 -6.52 10.44
CA ASN A 273 -22.45 -6.37 11.88
C ASN A 273 -21.10 -5.69 12.14
N LEU A 274 -20.10 -5.92 11.27
CA LEU A 274 -18.80 -5.27 11.36
C LEU A 274 -18.84 -3.79 10.92
N VAL A 275 -19.67 -3.47 9.91
CA VAL A 275 -19.79 -2.10 9.37
C VAL A 275 -21.28 -1.74 9.17
N PRO A 276 -22.03 -1.47 10.25
CA PRO A 276 -23.50 -1.31 10.18
C PRO A 276 -24.00 -0.16 9.30
N ASN A 277 -23.17 0.86 9.13
CA ASN A 277 -23.52 2.06 8.37
C ASN A 277 -23.18 1.98 6.87
N ASN A 278 -22.61 0.87 6.39
CA ASN A 278 -22.32 0.71 4.97
C ASN A 278 -23.56 0.27 4.20
N PRO A 279 -24.15 1.11 3.32
CA PRO A 279 -25.37 0.78 2.58
C PRO A 279 -25.15 -0.34 1.56
N TYR A 280 -23.93 -0.54 1.08
CA TYR A 280 -23.60 -1.54 0.09
C TYR A 280 -23.92 -2.97 0.57
N TYR A 281 -23.52 -3.34 1.80
CA TYR A 281 -23.77 -4.68 2.33
C TYR A 281 -25.27 -4.91 2.58
N LYS A 282 -26.03 -3.87 2.93
CA LYS A 282 -27.51 -3.96 3.04
C LYS A 282 -28.16 -4.21 1.66
N GLN A 283 -27.62 -3.60 0.61
CA GLN A 283 -28.08 -3.85 -0.76
C GLN A 283 -27.74 -5.28 -1.20
N GLN A 284 -26.57 -5.83 -0.85
CA GLN A 284 -26.22 -7.22 -1.12
C GLN A 284 -27.18 -8.19 -0.39
N LEU A 285 -27.48 -7.94 0.88
CA LEU A 285 -28.45 -8.76 1.62
C LEU A 285 -29.81 -8.73 0.95
N TRP A 286 -30.30 -7.54 0.54
CA TRP A 286 -31.55 -7.40 -0.17
C TRP A 286 -31.54 -8.19 -1.50
N LYS A 287 -30.45 -8.09 -2.27
CA LYS A 287 -30.25 -8.84 -3.52
C LYS A 287 -30.35 -10.35 -3.26
N PHE A 288 -29.63 -10.87 -2.29
CA PHE A 288 -29.60 -12.31 -1.99
C PHE A 288 -30.97 -12.84 -1.55
N LYS A 289 -31.78 -12.00 -0.93
CA LYS A 289 -33.14 -12.35 -0.50
C LYS A 289 -34.16 -12.30 -1.63
N ASN A 290 -34.04 -11.35 -2.57
CA ASN A 290 -35.13 -10.99 -3.50
C ASN A 290 -34.84 -11.33 -4.97
N VAL A 291 -33.62 -11.61 -5.33
CA VAL A 291 -33.21 -11.88 -6.71
C VAL A 291 -32.68 -13.32 -6.78
N LYS A 292 -33.08 -14.06 -7.79
CA LYS A 292 -32.51 -15.41 -8.03
C LYS A 292 -31.15 -15.27 -8.70
N PRO A 293 -30.14 -16.07 -8.29
CA PRO A 293 -28.86 -16.10 -8.99
C PRO A 293 -29.04 -16.56 -10.44
N LYS A 294 -28.27 -15.98 -11.35
CA LYS A 294 -28.20 -16.53 -12.71
C LYS A 294 -27.55 -17.90 -12.64
N PRO A 295 -28.08 -18.91 -13.36
CA PRO A 295 -27.43 -20.21 -13.42
C PRO A 295 -25.99 -20.05 -13.94
N PRO A 296 -25.05 -20.87 -13.45
CA PRO A 296 -23.70 -20.90 -14.02
C PRO A 296 -23.77 -21.22 -15.52
N ALA A 297 -22.91 -20.54 -16.30
CA ALA A 297 -22.84 -20.73 -17.74
C ALA A 297 -22.19 -22.09 -18.10
#